data_f94dc11d00a4700c51617af14a3c1f0f
#
_entry.id   f94dc11d00a4700c51617af14a3c1f0f
#
_cell.length_a   1.000
_cell.length_b   1.000
_cell.length_c   1.000
_cell.angle_alpha   90.00
_cell.angle_beta   90.00
_cell.angle_gamma   90.00
#
_symmetry.space_group_name_H-M   'P 1'
#
loop_
_entity.id
_entity.type
_entity.pdbx_description
1 polymer ?
#
loop_
_entity_poly.entity_id
_entity_poly.type
_entity_poly.pdbx_seq_one_letter_code
_entity_poly.pdbx_strand_id
1 'polypeptide(L)'
;SANANVAGQRLNVTTNASNGFTVTVQADQTLTSSNNDTIDVFDDGDGAAAPKAWEQPTGTFGSVNTYGHWGLTSDDDINGSEFGSALFVGNFSTSSRAVFHHSGPANGSTDNIGSTTVAYAAAVTAFQEAGDDYTATLTYVATPVF
;
A
#
# COMPACT_ATOMS: atom_id res chain seq x y z
N SER A 1 -23.21 -3.68 -0.58
CA SER A 1 -22.04 -3.46 0.26
C SER A 1 -20.80 -3.70 -0.59
N ALA A 2 -20.14 -2.65 -0.98
CA ALA A 2 -18.90 -2.76 -1.73
C ALA A 2 -17.81 -3.30 -0.78
N ASN A 3 -17.45 -4.57 -0.94
CA ASN A 3 -16.26 -5.11 -0.28
C ASN A 3 -15.02 -4.59 -1.02
N ALA A 4 -13.96 -4.30 -0.29
CA ALA A 4 -12.68 -3.98 -0.89
C ALA A 4 -12.16 -5.19 -1.70
N ASN A 5 -11.64 -4.93 -2.89
CA ASN A 5 -10.84 -5.89 -3.62
C ASN A 5 -9.40 -5.78 -3.13
N VAL A 6 -8.77 -6.92 -2.85
CA VAL A 6 -7.41 -6.97 -2.30
C VAL A 6 -6.51 -7.74 -3.25
N ALA A 7 -5.34 -7.17 -3.54
CA ALA A 7 -4.28 -7.83 -4.30
C ALA A 7 -2.98 -7.83 -3.49
N GLY A 8 -2.35 -8.98 -3.35
CA GLY A 8 -1.12 -9.16 -2.61
C GLY A 8 0.09 -9.36 -3.53
N GLN A 9 1.24 -8.85 -3.10
CA GLN A 9 2.54 -9.09 -3.71
C GLN A 9 3.51 -9.65 -2.68
N ARG A 10 4.15 -10.77 -3.00
CA ARG A 10 5.18 -11.35 -2.16
C ARG A 10 6.51 -10.67 -2.45
N LEU A 11 7.17 -10.19 -1.39
CA LEU A 11 8.53 -9.65 -1.46
C LEU A 11 9.50 -10.66 -0.84
N ASN A 12 10.59 -10.94 -1.55
CA ASN A 12 11.67 -11.79 -1.07
C ASN A 12 12.98 -11.02 -1.15
N VAL A 13 13.72 -10.99 -0.05
CA VAL A 13 15.01 -10.30 0.06
C VAL A 13 16.06 -11.28 0.55
N THR A 14 17.15 -11.37 -0.19
CA THR A 14 18.36 -12.09 0.21
C THR A 14 19.49 -11.09 0.36
N THR A 15 20.10 -11.03 1.53
CA THR A 15 21.24 -10.14 1.81
C THR A 15 22.12 -10.72 2.90
N ASN A 16 23.42 -10.44 2.82
CA ASN A 16 24.39 -10.70 3.88
C ASN A 16 24.73 -9.45 4.71
N ALA A 17 24.04 -8.34 4.48
CA ALA A 17 24.26 -7.11 5.24
C ALA A 17 24.03 -7.35 6.74
N SER A 18 25.02 -7.00 7.56
CA SER A 18 25.02 -7.33 8.99
C SER A 18 23.93 -6.65 9.79
N ASN A 19 23.47 -5.49 9.33
CA ASN A 19 22.41 -4.70 9.95
C ASN A 19 21.09 -4.74 9.14
N GLY A 20 20.97 -5.71 8.22
CA GLY A 20 19.73 -6.00 7.52
C GLY A 20 19.42 -5.09 6.35
N PHE A 21 18.15 -4.75 6.19
CA PHE A 21 17.64 -4.00 5.05
C PHE A 21 16.32 -3.31 5.38
N THR A 22 15.95 -2.37 4.52
CA THR A 22 14.59 -1.79 4.47
C THR A 22 14.10 -1.79 3.04
N VAL A 23 12.86 -2.19 2.80
CA VAL A 23 12.17 -2.06 1.52
C VAL A 23 11.12 -0.96 1.65
N THR A 24 11.15 -0.01 0.72
CA THR A 24 10.13 1.03 0.58
C THR A 24 9.35 0.85 -0.71
N VAL A 25 8.14 1.37 -0.75
CA VAL A 25 7.32 1.44 -1.96
C VAL A 25 6.78 2.85 -2.14
N GLN A 26 6.68 3.27 -3.39
CA GLN A 26 6.02 4.51 -3.77
C GLN A 26 5.25 4.30 -5.08
N ALA A 27 4.03 4.83 -5.16
CA ALA A 27 3.29 4.95 -6.41
C ALA A 27 3.66 6.26 -7.12
N ASP A 28 3.68 6.24 -8.45
CA ASP A 28 3.93 7.44 -9.27
C ASP A 28 2.74 8.42 -9.26
N GLN A 29 1.55 7.89 -9.03
CA GLN A 29 0.29 8.64 -8.99
C GLN A 29 -0.75 7.83 -8.21
N THR A 30 -1.91 8.43 -7.91
CA THR A 30 -3.07 7.63 -7.52
C THR A 30 -3.60 6.83 -8.71
N LEU A 31 -4.50 5.87 -8.49
CA LEU A 31 -5.08 5.10 -9.59
C LEU A 31 -5.82 6.05 -10.54
N THR A 32 -5.37 6.14 -11.78
CA THR A 32 -5.84 7.11 -12.75
C THR A 32 -6.23 6.41 -14.05
N SER A 33 -7.39 6.76 -14.59
CA SER A 33 -7.89 6.26 -15.88
C SER A 33 -7.30 7.06 -17.06
N SER A 34 -7.49 6.55 -18.27
CA SER A 34 -7.12 7.27 -19.51
C SER A 34 -7.86 8.60 -19.69
N ASN A 35 -9.00 8.77 -19.04
CA ASN A 35 -9.80 10.00 -19.04
C ASN A 35 -9.43 10.96 -17.91
N ASN A 36 -8.41 10.64 -17.09
CA ASN A 36 -7.99 11.35 -15.88
C ASN A 36 -8.99 11.28 -14.71
N ASP A 37 -9.93 10.35 -14.73
CA ASP A 37 -10.70 10.03 -13.53
C ASP A 37 -9.82 9.30 -12.53
N THR A 38 -10.01 9.54 -11.24
CA THR A 38 -9.15 8.98 -10.20
C THR A 38 -9.92 8.12 -9.20
N ILE A 39 -9.26 7.06 -8.72
CA ILE A 39 -9.57 6.42 -7.45
C ILE A 39 -8.52 6.93 -6.46
N ASP A 40 -8.95 7.72 -5.49
CA ASP A 40 -8.05 8.47 -4.64
C ASP A 40 -7.34 7.59 -3.60
N VAL A 41 -6.39 8.15 -2.89
CA VAL A 41 -5.69 7.42 -1.84
C VAL A 41 -6.57 7.26 -0.60
N PHE A 42 -6.37 6.19 0.13
CA PHE A 42 -7.01 5.94 1.42
C PHE A 42 -6.60 7.03 2.44
N ASP A 43 -7.47 7.65 3.14
CA ASP A 43 -8.91 7.51 3.32
C ASP A 43 -9.63 8.70 2.66
N ASP A 44 -10.56 8.44 1.74
CA ASP A 44 -11.33 9.45 0.99
C ASP A 44 -10.48 10.61 0.42
N GLY A 45 -9.27 10.29 -0.08
CA GLY A 45 -8.35 11.27 -0.66
C GLY A 45 -7.49 12.04 0.35
N ASP A 46 -7.70 11.87 1.64
CA ASP A 46 -6.91 12.55 2.69
C ASP A 46 -5.47 12.02 2.80
N GLY A 47 -5.21 10.85 2.23
CA GLY A 47 -3.89 10.24 2.22
C GLY A 47 -3.43 9.85 3.62
N ALA A 48 -4.18 9.00 4.31
CA ALA A 48 -3.89 8.56 5.66
C ALA A 48 -2.42 8.19 5.86
N ALA A 49 -1.67 9.02 6.56
CA ALA A 49 -0.25 8.80 6.85
C ALA A 49 -0.06 7.84 8.03
N ALA A 50 -0.90 7.95 9.06
CA ALA A 50 -0.92 6.99 10.16
C ALA A 50 -1.78 5.78 9.76
N PRO A 51 -1.28 4.55 10.00
CA PRO A 51 -2.06 3.36 9.69
C PRO A 51 -3.36 3.32 10.48
N LYS A 52 -4.44 2.99 9.80
CA LYS A 52 -5.78 2.83 10.39
C LYS A 52 -6.51 1.63 9.78
N ALA A 53 -7.53 1.15 10.47
CA ALA A 53 -8.38 0.08 9.96
C ALA A 53 -9.03 0.50 8.64
N TRP A 54 -9.24 -0.47 7.75
CA TRP A 54 -9.94 -0.20 6.50
C TRP A 54 -11.35 0.29 6.74
N GLU A 55 -11.69 1.39 6.10
CA GLU A 55 -13.06 1.91 6.01
C GLU A 55 -13.48 1.97 4.54
N GLN A 56 -14.77 1.82 4.27
CA GLN A 56 -15.27 1.96 2.91
C GLN A 56 -15.34 3.44 2.51
N PRO A 57 -15.14 3.78 1.22
CA PRO A 57 -15.32 5.15 0.76
C PRO A 57 -16.74 5.63 1.07
N THR A 58 -16.86 6.89 1.52
CA THR A 58 -18.14 7.41 2.03
C THR A 58 -19.15 7.70 0.94
N GLY A 59 -18.73 7.96 -0.29
CA GLY A 59 -19.62 8.16 -1.45
C GLY A 59 -20.51 9.37 -1.32
N THR A 60 -19.96 10.49 -0.90
CA THR A 60 -20.72 11.73 -0.75
C THR A 60 -20.90 12.40 -2.11
N PHE A 61 -22.13 12.53 -2.59
CA PHE A 61 -22.44 13.17 -3.88
C PHE A 61 -21.86 14.59 -3.95
N GLY A 62 -21.14 14.88 -5.03
CA GLY A 62 -20.44 16.17 -5.22
C GLY A 62 -19.05 16.25 -4.61
N SER A 63 -18.61 15.22 -3.87
CA SER A 63 -17.27 15.12 -3.28
C SER A 63 -16.52 13.97 -3.94
N VAL A 64 -15.88 14.23 -5.08
CA VAL A 64 -15.28 13.20 -5.95
C VAL A 64 -14.24 12.34 -5.26
N ASN A 65 -13.48 12.91 -4.31
CA ASN A 65 -12.47 12.21 -3.52
C ASN A 65 -13.06 11.12 -2.59
N THR A 66 -14.38 11.10 -2.40
CA THR A 66 -15.08 10.09 -1.59
C THR A 66 -15.69 8.95 -2.42
N TYR A 67 -15.55 8.98 -3.74
CA TYR A 67 -16.21 8.01 -4.63
C TYR A 67 -15.54 6.66 -4.63
N GLY A 68 -14.24 6.65 -4.44
CA GLY A 68 -13.43 5.44 -4.32
C GLY A 68 -12.08 5.77 -3.69
N HIS A 69 -11.49 4.78 -3.02
CA HIS A 69 -10.12 4.92 -2.54
C HIS A 69 -9.37 3.60 -2.53
N TRP A 70 -8.05 3.66 -2.46
CA TRP A 70 -7.16 2.52 -2.36
C TRP A 70 -6.06 2.76 -1.33
N GLY A 71 -5.62 1.69 -0.69
CA GLY A 71 -4.66 1.75 0.40
C GLY A 71 -3.70 0.57 0.40
N LEU A 72 -2.64 0.70 1.17
CA LEU A 72 -1.54 -0.23 1.30
C LEU A 72 -1.48 -0.79 2.72
N THR A 73 -1.23 -2.08 2.84
CA THR A 73 -0.87 -2.77 4.09
C THR A 73 0.32 -3.70 3.87
N SER A 74 0.97 -4.12 4.95
CA SER A 74 2.06 -5.10 4.93
C SER A 74 1.90 -6.09 6.07
N ASP A 75 2.26 -7.35 5.82
CA ASP A 75 2.30 -8.42 6.83
C ASP A 75 3.61 -8.41 7.64
N ASP A 76 4.54 -7.51 7.37
CA ASP A 76 5.76 -7.37 8.15
C ASP A 76 5.43 -6.87 9.56
N ASP A 77 5.50 -7.76 10.54
CA ASP A 77 5.14 -7.50 11.94
C ASP A 77 6.33 -7.41 12.89
N ILE A 78 7.55 -7.46 12.38
CA ILE A 78 8.77 -7.38 13.18
C ILE A 78 9.10 -5.91 13.51
N ASN A 79 9.55 -5.69 14.74
CA ASN A 79 9.96 -4.40 15.29
C ASN A 79 8.84 -3.36 15.43
N GLY A 80 7.64 -3.82 15.78
CA GLY A 80 6.52 -2.91 15.99
C GLY A 80 6.01 -2.31 14.69
N SER A 81 5.89 -3.16 13.67
CA SER A 81 5.30 -2.81 12.39
C SER A 81 4.07 -1.92 12.58
N GLU A 82 4.06 -0.82 11.88
CA GLU A 82 2.93 0.10 11.89
C GLU A 82 1.67 -0.49 11.23
N PHE A 83 1.81 -1.62 10.51
CA PHE A 83 0.71 -2.32 9.83
C PHE A 83 0.10 -3.47 10.64
N GLY A 84 0.47 -3.64 11.88
CA GLY A 84 -0.09 -4.70 12.73
C GLY A 84 -1.61 -4.75 12.66
N SER A 85 -2.18 -5.96 12.62
CA SER A 85 -3.63 -6.19 12.55
C SER A 85 -4.31 -5.65 11.29
N ALA A 86 -3.66 -5.69 10.14
CA ALA A 86 -4.20 -5.26 8.84
C ALA A 86 -4.64 -3.79 8.83
N LEU A 87 -3.77 -2.90 9.27
CA LEU A 87 -3.94 -1.46 9.14
C LEU A 87 -3.45 -0.98 7.77
N PHE A 88 -4.07 0.06 7.24
CA PHE A 88 -3.81 0.60 5.90
C PHE A 88 -3.34 2.04 5.95
N VAL A 89 -2.52 2.42 4.97
CA VAL A 89 -2.09 3.79 4.72
C VAL A 89 -2.45 4.23 3.32
N GLY A 90 -2.55 5.54 3.10
CA GLY A 90 -2.88 6.13 1.81
C GLY A 90 -1.82 7.07 1.23
N ASN A 91 -0.81 7.46 1.99
CA ASN A 91 0.13 8.51 1.55
C ASN A 91 1.33 8.02 0.72
N PHE A 92 1.26 6.84 0.13
CA PHE A 92 2.37 6.24 -0.62
C PHE A 92 2.50 6.71 -2.08
N SER A 93 1.61 7.57 -2.56
CA SER A 93 1.75 8.24 -3.87
C SER A 93 2.53 9.57 -3.79
N THR A 94 2.59 10.20 -2.63
CA THR A 94 3.31 11.46 -2.41
C THR A 94 4.64 11.27 -1.72
N SER A 95 4.82 10.17 -0.99
CA SER A 95 6.07 9.80 -0.33
C SER A 95 6.22 8.30 -0.28
N SER A 96 7.47 7.82 -0.22
CA SER A 96 7.72 6.39 -0.06
C SER A 96 7.35 5.90 1.33
N ARG A 97 6.89 4.64 1.41
CA ARG A 97 6.53 3.97 2.67
C ARG A 97 7.42 2.75 2.87
N ALA A 98 7.99 2.61 4.08
CA ALA A 98 8.66 1.38 4.47
C ALA A 98 7.60 0.28 4.66
N VAL A 99 7.79 -0.84 3.97
CA VAL A 99 6.84 -1.98 3.98
C VAL A 99 7.47 -3.29 4.43
N PHE A 100 8.80 -3.37 4.46
CA PHE A 100 9.52 -4.54 4.90
C PHE A 100 10.86 -4.13 5.50
N HIS A 101 11.17 -4.65 6.69
CA HIS A 101 12.40 -4.34 7.41
C HIS A 101 12.88 -5.57 8.18
N HIS A 102 14.20 -5.79 8.18
CA HIS A 102 14.84 -6.74 9.05
C HIS A 102 16.21 -6.22 9.49
N SER A 103 16.65 -6.54 10.71
CA SER A 103 17.87 -6.00 11.32
C SER A 103 19.09 -6.91 11.21
N GLY A 104 19.05 -7.91 10.33
CA GLY A 104 20.16 -8.84 10.10
C GLY A 104 20.10 -9.46 8.70
N PRO A 105 21.03 -10.38 8.39
CA PRO A 105 21.04 -11.09 7.12
C PRO A 105 19.71 -11.82 6.84
N ALA A 106 19.36 -11.94 5.59
CA ALA A 106 18.09 -12.54 5.15
C ALA A 106 18.30 -13.57 4.05
N ASN A 107 17.53 -14.66 4.11
CA ASN A 107 17.65 -15.80 3.20
C ASN A 107 16.64 -15.80 2.04
N GLY A 108 15.78 -14.80 1.94
CA GLY A 108 14.78 -14.67 0.89
C GLY A 108 13.54 -15.56 1.03
N SER A 109 13.37 -16.27 2.14
CA SER A 109 12.27 -17.24 2.27
C SER A 109 11.58 -17.28 3.63
N THR A 110 12.27 -16.94 4.72
CA THR A 110 11.68 -16.97 6.05
C THR A 110 10.79 -15.75 6.27
N ASP A 111 9.55 -16.00 6.68
CA ASP A 111 8.58 -14.93 6.94
C ASP A 111 9.11 -13.93 7.97
N ASN A 112 8.91 -12.65 7.69
CA ASN A 112 9.36 -11.49 8.47
C ASN A 112 10.89 -11.34 8.62
N ILE A 113 11.67 -12.20 7.97
CA ILE A 113 13.13 -12.11 7.90
C ILE A 113 13.57 -11.81 6.46
N GLY A 114 13.23 -12.68 5.53
CA GLY A 114 13.55 -12.56 4.12
C GLY A 114 12.33 -12.59 3.22
N SER A 115 11.14 -12.65 3.77
CA SER A 115 9.90 -12.71 2.99
C SER A 115 8.75 -12.03 3.72
N THR A 116 7.94 -11.29 3.00
CA THR A 116 6.68 -10.69 3.49
C THR A 116 5.69 -10.52 2.36
N THR A 117 4.42 -10.29 2.69
CA THR A 117 3.37 -9.95 1.72
C THR A 117 2.95 -8.50 1.93
N VAL A 118 3.00 -7.72 0.87
CA VAL A 118 2.41 -6.38 0.79
C VAL A 118 1.09 -6.49 0.04
N ALA A 119 0.04 -5.87 0.53
CA ALA A 119 -1.27 -5.92 -0.09
C ALA A 119 -1.84 -4.53 -0.33
N TYR A 120 -2.62 -4.43 -1.38
CA TYR A 120 -3.34 -3.22 -1.78
C TYR A 120 -4.82 -3.53 -1.78
N ALA A 121 -5.60 -2.71 -1.08
CA ALA A 121 -7.05 -2.78 -1.08
C ALA A 121 -7.60 -1.59 -1.85
N ALA A 122 -8.64 -1.82 -2.65
CA ALA A 122 -9.37 -0.77 -3.35
C ALA A 122 -10.87 -1.01 -3.23
N ALA A 123 -11.62 0.05 -3.03
CA ALA A 123 -13.07 0.03 -3.01
C ALA A 123 -13.63 1.26 -3.70
N VAL A 124 -14.76 1.11 -4.37
CA VAL A 124 -15.46 2.18 -5.07
C VAL A 124 -16.94 2.17 -4.71
N THR A 125 -17.56 3.34 -4.77
CA THR A 125 -19.01 3.49 -4.66
C THR A 125 -19.64 3.55 -6.05
N ALA A 126 -20.99 3.60 -6.11
CA ALA A 126 -21.72 3.75 -7.37
C ALA A 126 -21.50 5.10 -8.06
N PHE A 127 -20.87 6.06 -7.39
CA PHE A 127 -20.55 7.38 -7.96
C PHE A 127 -19.20 7.43 -8.68
N GLN A 128 -18.34 6.40 -8.50
CA GLN A 128 -17.07 6.35 -9.21
C GLN A 128 -17.31 6.21 -10.71
N GLU A 129 -16.63 7.03 -11.49
CA GLU A 129 -16.70 6.94 -12.95
C GLU A 129 -16.32 5.54 -13.43
N ALA A 130 -17.09 5.03 -14.38
CA ALA A 130 -16.82 3.73 -14.96
C ALA A 130 -15.58 3.80 -15.86
N GLY A 131 -14.58 3.05 -15.49
CA GLY A 131 -13.33 2.88 -16.24
C GLY A 131 -12.81 1.48 -16.03
N ASP A 132 -12.14 0.94 -17.01
CA ASP A 132 -11.52 -0.38 -16.97
C ASP A 132 -9.98 -0.32 -16.94
N ASP A 133 -9.43 0.89 -16.89
CA ASP A 133 -8.03 1.18 -17.09
C ASP A 133 -7.39 2.05 -16.00
N TYR A 134 -7.91 2.01 -14.78
CA TYR A 134 -7.27 2.70 -13.64
C TYR A 134 -5.91 2.08 -13.34
N THR A 135 -4.85 2.87 -13.46
CA THR A 135 -3.47 2.41 -13.29
C THR A 135 -2.63 3.31 -12.41
N ALA A 136 -1.64 2.71 -11.77
CA ALA A 136 -0.51 3.39 -11.13
C ALA A 136 0.70 2.46 -11.19
N THR A 137 1.90 3.04 -11.23
CA THR A 137 3.14 2.27 -11.20
C THR A 137 3.72 2.30 -9.79
N LEU A 138 3.99 1.12 -9.25
CA LEU A 138 4.61 0.94 -7.94
C LEU A 138 6.10 0.70 -8.11
N THR A 139 6.92 1.47 -7.41
CA THR A 139 8.37 1.28 -7.36
C THR A 139 8.77 0.82 -5.95
N TYR A 140 9.38 -0.37 -5.88
CA TYR A 140 9.97 -0.91 -4.66
C TYR A 140 11.47 -0.65 -4.66
N VAL A 141 12.01 -0.18 -3.55
CA VAL A 141 13.44 0.02 -3.35
C VAL A 141 13.89 -0.75 -2.13
N ALA A 142 14.80 -1.69 -2.31
CA ALA A 142 15.45 -2.42 -1.21
C ALA A 142 16.82 -1.80 -0.93
N THR A 143 17.05 -1.40 0.31
CA THR A 143 18.28 -0.74 0.74
C THR A 143 18.94 -1.58 1.84
N PRO A 144 20.13 -2.15 1.60
CA PRO A 144 20.87 -2.87 2.63
C PRO A 144 21.50 -1.90 3.64
N VAL A 145 21.72 -2.39 4.87
CA VAL A 145 22.39 -1.64 5.96
C VAL A 145 23.59 -2.43 6.43
N PHE A 146 24.76 -1.92 6.13
CA PHE A 146 26.04 -2.56 6.48
C PHE A 146 26.59 -2.11 7.84
#